data_3cb818965cbf31e9923d02bc180ff8cb
#
_entry.id   3cb818965cbf31e9923d02bc180ff8cb
#
_cell.length_a   1.000
_cell.length_b   1.000
_cell.length_c   1.000
_cell.angle_alpha   90.00
_cell.angle_beta   90.00
_cell.angle_gamma   90.00
#
_symmetry.space_group_name_H-M   'P 1'
#
loop_
_entity.id
_entity.type
_entity.pdbx_description
1 polymer ?
#
loop_
_entity_poly.entity_id
_entity_poly.type
_entity_poly.pdbx_seq_one_letter_code
_entity_poly.pdbx_strand_id
1 'polypeptide(L)'
;MPTTLEAKTLMVLEKAGVFLNGGVLVGTHAFRSFGLVLGYDLRGNTRTTDIDLFGTRIIGLSKTKLEEMAAIITKNLFLQPLPTMDKKQRSNAFHVEKSDLKLEVLTNLIHSDSNPESIKSMSSVPFYAQPLELQDYLTQNAIPAVVPVNEGILVNIPEPERFAVHKLWLSAQRKDTFKIRKDLAQAAAIIDVLEKHEPYKIERAISDFCLWPTIEKKHVLCLENGFKNIEKYDRYKTVIFEAIKNSIFAKKSADKNMSR
;
A
#
# COMPACT_ATOMS: atom_id res chain seq x y z
N MET A 1 9.51 -2.98 -17.02
CA MET A 1 8.25 -3.33 -17.67
C MET A 1 7.65 -4.55 -16.98
N PRO A 2 6.33 -4.63 -16.78
CA PRO A 2 5.66 -5.85 -16.35
C PRO A 2 5.88 -6.99 -17.35
N THR A 3 5.89 -8.23 -16.86
CA THR A 3 5.86 -9.41 -17.73
C THR A 3 4.51 -9.50 -18.44
N THR A 4 4.42 -10.32 -19.50
CA THR A 4 3.15 -10.55 -20.23
C THR A 4 2.03 -11.03 -19.28
N LEU A 5 2.35 -11.90 -18.31
CA LEU A 5 1.38 -12.41 -17.36
C LEU A 5 0.96 -11.37 -16.31
N GLU A 6 1.91 -10.57 -15.79
CA GLU A 6 1.60 -9.42 -14.93
C GLU A 6 0.66 -8.44 -15.64
N ALA A 7 0.98 -8.10 -16.89
CA ALA A 7 0.15 -7.23 -17.73
C ALA A 7 -1.26 -7.81 -17.95
N LYS A 8 -1.37 -9.09 -18.32
CA LYS A 8 -2.66 -9.78 -18.48
C LYS A 8 -3.47 -9.71 -17.19
N THR A 9 -2.83 -9.97 -16.04
CA THR A 9 -3.51 -9.96 -14.75
C THR A 9 -4.06 -8.58 -14.42
N LEU A 10 -3.25 -7.53 -14.55
CA LEU A 10 -3.67 -6.15 -14.28
C LEU A 10 -4.79 -5.71 -15.24
N MET A 11 -4.70 -6.06 -16.52
CA MET A 11 -5.73 -5.76 -17.53
C MET A 11 -7.07 -6.44 -17.20
N VAL A 12 -7.06 -7.68 -16.71
CA VAL A 12 -8.28 -8.38 -16.31
C VAL A 12 -8.88 -7.74 -15.07
N LEU A 13 -8.07 -7.35 -14.09
CA LEU A 13 -8.55 -6.64 -12.89
C LEU A 13 -9.15 -5.27 -13.26
N GLU A 14 -8.53 -4.55 -14.18
CA GLU A 14 -9.06 -3.27 -14.68
C GLU A 14 -10.40 -3.46 -15.39
N LYS A 15 -10.49 -4.40 -16.34
CA LYS A 15 -11.73 -4.73 -17.07
C LYS A 15 -12.85 -5.22 -16.14
N ALA A 16 -12.51 -5.89 -15.06
CA ALA A 16 -13.47 -6.27 -14.04
C ALA A 16 -13.95 -5.07 -13.19
N GLY A 17 -13.35 -3.89 -13.34
CA GLY A 17 -13.70 -2.69 -12.61
C GLY A 17 -13.11 -2.61 -11.21
N VAL A 18 -12.07 -3.38 -10.89
CA VAL A 18 -11.44 -3.40 -9.56
C VAL A 18 -10.95 -2.02 -9.17
N PHE A 19 -10.21 -1.34 -10.06
CA PHE A 19 -9.67 -0.01 -9.79
C PHE A 19 -10.75 1.07 -9.81
N LEU A 20 -11.75 0.94 -10.66
CA LEU A 20 -12.91 1.86 -10.70
C LEU A 20 -13.70 1.85 -9.38
N ASN A 21 -13.71 0.71 -8.69
CA ASN A 21 -14.42 0.52 -7.42
C ASN A 21 -13.50 0.64 -6.19
N GLY A 22 -12.41 1.37 -6.30
CA GLY A 22 -11.55 1.72 -5.16
C GLY A 22 -10.46 0.71 -4.83
N GLY A 23 -10.21 -0.29 -5.70
CA GLY A 23 -8.99 -1.10 -5.61
C GLY A 23 -7.75 -0.24 -5.86
N VAL A 24 -6.69 -0.47 -5.10
CA VAL A 24 -5.43 0.27 -5.22
C VAL A 24 -4.29 -0.72 -5.42
N LEU A 25 -3.53 -0.54 -6.50
CA LEU A 25 -2.31 -1.29 -6.74
C LEU A 25 -1.22 -0.76 -5.80
N VAL A 26 -0.65 -1.63 -4.99
CA VAL A 26 0.40 -1.28 -4.04
C VAL A 26 1.70 -2.04 -4.33
N GLY A 27 2.66 -2.00 -3.44
CA GLY A 27 3.90 -2.75 -3.60
C GLY A 27 4.74 -2.32 -4.80
N THR A 28 5.46 -3.28 -5.40
CA THR A 28 6.43 -3.00 -6.48
C THR A 28 5.77 -2.55 -7.78
N HIS A 29 4.55 -2.99 -8.06
CA HIS A 29 3.84 -2.56 -9.27
C HIS A 29 3.42 -1.09 -9.20
N ALA A 30 3.02 -0.59 -8.03
CA ALA A 30 2.82 0.85 -7.81
C ALA A 30 4.14 1.63 -8.03
N PHE A 31 5.26 1.13 -7.46
CA PHE A 31 6.57 1.77 -7.64
C PHE A 31 6.96 1.92 -9.12
N ARG A 32 6.70 0.91 -9.95
CA ARG A 32 6.98 0.97 -11.39
C ARG A 32 6.20 2.09 -12.12
N SER A 33 5.03 2.48 -11.59
CA SER A 33 4.20 3.53 -12.19
C SER A 33 4.62 4.93 -11.77
N PHE A 34 5.34 5.09 -10.65
CA PHE A 34 5.75 6.42 -10.17
C PHE A 34 6.70 7.15 -11.12
N GLY A 35 7.48 6.43 -11.92
CA GLY A 35 8.33 7.07 -12.93
C GLY A 35 7.54 7.94 -13.92
N LEU A 36 6.39 7.45 -14.39
CA LEU A 36 5.48 8.22 -15.24
C LEU A 36 4.78 9.35 -14.48
N VAL A 37 4.33 9.09 -13.26
CA VAL A 37 3.62 10.08 -12.42
C VAL A 37 4.53 11.26 -12.07
N LEU A 38 5.78 10.98 -11.73
CA LEU A 38 6.76 11.99 -11.33
C LEU A 38 7.51 12.61 -12.52
N GLY A 39 7.44 12.00 -13.71
CA GLY A 39 8.18 12.45 -14.89
C GLY A 39 9.68 12.13 -14.82
N TYR A 40 10.10 11.15 -14.03
CA TYR A 40 11.50 10.80 -13.80
C TYR A 40 11.75 9.30 -13.90
N ASP A 41 12.94 8.91 -14.36
CA ASP A 41 13.39 7.52 -14.33
C ASP A 41 13.81 7.14 -12.89
N LEU A 42 12.94 6.42 -12.21
CA LEU A 42 13.20 5.94 -10.86
C LEU A 42 14.08 4.69 -10.90
N ARG A 43 15.30 4.82 -10.42
CA ARG A 43 16.22 3.69 -10.26
C ARG A 43 15.92 2.96 -8.95
N GLY A 44 15.48 1.72 -9.05
CA GLY A 44 15.18 0.89 -7.87
C GLY A 44 14.99 -0.57 -8.25
N ASN A 45 15.04 -1.45 -7.24
CA ASN A 45 14.76 -2.86 -7.48
C ASN A 45 13.28 -3.07 -7.76
N THR A 46 12.96 -3.42 -9.02
CA THR A 46 11.60 -3.67 -9.51
C THR A 46 11.26 -5.15 -9.67
N ARG A 47 12.18 -6.07 -9.31
CA ARG A 47 11.88 -7.50 -9.35
C ARG A 47 10.82 -7.86 -8.33
N THR A 48 9.77 -8.54 -8.79
CA THR A 48 8.70 -9.06 -7.95
C THR A 48 8.02 -10.24 -8.64
N THR A 49 7.49 -11.13 -7.85
CA THR A 49 6.59 -12.21 -8.27
C THR A 49 5.18 -11.98 -7.70
N ASP A 50 4.96 -10.85 -7.04
CA ASP A 50 3.72 -10.57 -6.33
C ASP A 50 3.05 -9.32 -6.93
N ILE A 51 1.75 -9.39 -7.18
CA ILE A 51 0.87 -8.25 -7.43
C ILE A 51 0.10 -8.00 -6.14
N ASP A 52 0.37 -6.89 -5.47
CA ASP A 52 -0.28 -6.50 -4.23
C ASP A 52 -1.46 -5.59 -4.55
N LEU A 53 -2.68 -6.04 -4.23
CA LEU A 53 -3.92 -5.30 -4.41
C LEU A 53 -4.52 -4.94 -3.06
N PHE A 54 -4.70 -3.64 -2.81
CA PHE A 54 -5.46 -3.18 -1.66
C PHE A 54 -6.95 -3.05 -2.02
N GLY A 55 -7.82 -3.57 -1.14
CA GLY A 55 -9.26 -3.38 -1.21
C GLY A 55 -9.78 -2.66 0.03
N THR A 56 -10.71 -1.73 -0.15
CA THR A 56 -11.38 -1.04 0.96
C THR A 56 -12.54 -1.86 1.52
N ARG A 57 -12.79 -1.72 2.83
CA ARG A 57 -13.97 -2.26 3.51
C ARG A 57 -15.08 -1.22 3.69
N ILE A 58 -14.79 0.04 3.38
CA ILE A 58 -15.68 1.18 3.64
C ILE A 58 -16.73 1.32 2.53
N ILE A 59 -16.33 1.11 1.27
CA ILE A 59 -17.22 1.22 0.11
C ILE A 59 -17.82 -0.16 -0.15
N GLY A 60 -19.13 -0.30 0.05
CA GLY A 60 -19.85 -1.54 -0.23
C GLY A 60 -20.45 -1.55 -1.64
N LEU A 61 -20.10 -2.53 -2.44
CA LEU A 61 -20.78 -2.85 -3.69
C LEU A 61 -21.95 -3.80 -3.42
N SER A 62 -22.94 -3.79 -4.32
CA SER A 62 -24.00 -4.79 -4.29
C SER A 62 -23.39 -6.20 -4.53
N LYS A 63 -24.07 -7.21 -3.99
CA LYS A 63 -23.66 -8.61 -4.20
C LYS A 63 -23.60 -8.94 -5.71
N THR A 64 -24.57 -8.49 -6.48
CA THR A 64 -24.61 -8.67 -7.94
C THR A 64 -23.36 -8.09 -8.60
N LYS A 65 -22.94 -6.88 -8.20
CA LYS A 65 -21.73 -6.27 -8.76
C LYS A 65 -20.45 -7.03 -8.43
N LEU A 66 -20.32 -7.54 -7.23
CA LEU A 66 -19.19 -8.40 -6.84
C LEU A 66 -19.18 -9.72 -7.62
N GLU A 67 -20.37 -10.32 -7.88
CA GLU A 67 -20.49 -11.53 -8.68
C GLU A 67 -20.13 -11.30 -10.15
N GLU A 68 -20.53 -10.17 -10.74
CA GLU A 68 -20.10 -9.76 -12.09
C GLU A 68 -18.59 -9.61 -12.20
N MET A 69 -17.97 -8.91 -11.25
CA MET A 69 -16.51 -8.76 -11.18
C MET A 69 -15.82 -10.11 -11.08
N ALA A 70 -16.29 -10.98 -10.18
CA ALA A 70 -15.75 -12.33 -10.01
C ALA A 70 -15.88 -13.15 -11.30
N ALA A 71 -17.00 -13.08 -12.00
CA ALA A 71 -17.22 -13.78 -13.27
C ALA A 71 -16.25 -13.33 -14.36
N ILE A 72 -15.98 -12.01 -14.48
CA ILE A 72 -14.99 -11.47 -15.43
C ILE A 72 -13.59 -12.00 -15.10
N ILE A 73 -13.21 -11.98 -13.82
CA ILE A 73 -11.89 -12.42 -13.37
C ILE A 73 -11.71 -13.91 -13.64
N THR A 74 -12.63 -14.75 -13.19
CA THR A 74 -12.54 -16.21 -13.31
C THR A 74 -12.64 -16.70 -14.75
N LYS A 75 -13.33 -15.98 -15.63
CA LYS A 75 -13.39 -16.28 -17.07
C LYS A 75 -12.03 -16.05 -17.77
N ASN A 76 -11.25 -15.08 -17.31
CA ASN A 76 -10.05 -14.61 -18.00
C ASN A 76 -8.73 -14.96 -17.30
N LEU A 77 -8.79 -15.32 -16.01
CA LEU A 77 -7.62 -15.73 -15.21
C LEU A 77 -7.94 -17.02 -14.45
N PHE A 78 -7.00 -17.97 -14.50
CA PHE A 78 -6.99 -19.10 -13.58
C PHE A 78 -6.28 -18.68 -12.29
N LEU A 79 -7.04 -18.56 -11.20
CA LEU A 79 -6.54 -18.22 -9.87
C LEU A 79 -6.59 -19.46 -8.97
N GLN A 80 -5.44 -19.97 -8.59
CA GLN A 80 -5.31 -21.09 -7.65
C GLN A 80 -5.08 -20.52 -6.24
N PRO A 81 -6.01 -20.70 -5.29
CA PRO A 81 -5.86 -20.19 -3.95
C PRO A 81 -4.67 -20.83 -3.24
N LEU A 82 -3.87 -20.01 -2.56
CA LEU A 82 -2.80 -20.47 -1.69
C LEU A 82 -3.38 -20.96 -0.36
N PRO A 83 -2.81 -22.00 0.26
CA PRO A 83 -3.26 -22.48 1.56
C PRO A 83 -3.05 -21.42 2.63
N THR A 84 -4.02 -21.24 3.50
CA THR A 84 -3.93 -20.41 4.68
C THR A 84 -3.43 -21.23 5.89
N MET A 85 -2.83 -20.59 6.87
CA MET A 85 -2.39 -21.26 8.11
C MET A 85 -3.59 -21.85 8.87
N ASP A 86 -4.72 -21.14 8.89
CA ASP A 86 -5.98 -21.65 9.41
C ASP A 86 -6.84 -22.17 8.25
N LYS A 87 -7.03 -23.49 8.18
CA LYS A 87 -7.83 -24.16 7.14
C LYS A 87 -9.29 -23.70 7.05
N LYS A 88 -9.80 -23.05 8.10
CA LYS A 88 -11.16 -22.48 8.10
C LYS A 88 -11.24 -21.12 7.42
N GLN A 89 -10.12 -20.45 7.21
CA GLN A 89 -10.09 -19.15 6.55
C GLN A 89 -10.02 -19.29 5.03
N ARG A 90 -10.63 -18.34 4.34
CA ARG A 90 -10.53 -18.21 2.88
C ARG A 90 -9.17 -17.63 2.49
N SER A 91 -8.67 -18.01 1.31
CA SER A 91 -7.39 -17.46 0.83
C SER A 91 -7.53 -15.98 0.44
N ASN A 92 -6.49 -15.20 0.77
CA ASN A 92 -6.29 -13.84 0.28
C ASN A 92 -5.19 -13.75 -0.77
N ALA A 93 -4.54 -14.87 -1.10
CA ALA A 93 -3.43 -14.95 -2.05
C ALA A 93 -3.66 -16.11 -3.03
N PHE A 94 -3.27 -15.89 -4.28
CA PHE A 94 -3.53 -16.81 -5.39
C PHE A 94 -2.33 -16.92 -6.31
N HIS A 95 -1.96 -18.13 -6.73
CA HIS A 95 -1.12 -18.31 -7.91
C HIS A 95 -1.92 -18.00 -9.18
N VAL A 96 -1.32 -17.26 -10.09
CA VAL A 96 -1.92 -16.87 -11.36
C VAL A 96 -1.45 -17.81 -12.46
N GLU A 97 -2.39 -18.43 -13.21
CA GLU A 97 -2.08 -19.28 -14.38
C GLU A 97 -1.08 -20.40 -14.09
N LYS A 98 -1.13 -21.00 -12.89
CA LYS A 98 -0.19 -22.04 -12.44
C LYS A 98 1.28 -21.62 -12.50
N SER A 99 1.57 -20.32 -12.36
CA SER A 99 2.91 -19.76 -12.35
C SER A 99 3.35 -19.35 -10.95
N ASP A 100 4.58 -18.85 -10.84
CA ASP A 100 5.10 -18.26 -9.59
C ASP A 100 4.53 -16.87 -9.30
N LEU A 101 3.82 -16.25 -10.27
CA LEU A 101 3.15 -14.97 -10.07
C LEU A 101 2.00 -15.15 -9.08
N LYS A 102 1.98 -14.30 -8.06
CA LYS A 102 0.94 -14.28 -7.05
C LYS A 102 0.14 -12.99 -7.12
N LEU A 103 -1.16 -13.12 -6.89
CA LEU A 103 -2.04 -12.00 -6.57
C LEU A 103 -2.33 -12.06 -5.06
N GLU A 104 -1.89 -11.05 -4.31
CA GLU A 104 -2.16 -10.91 -2.88
C GLU A 104 -3.13 -9.76 -2.64
N VAL A 105 -4.15 -9.99 -1.82
CA VAL A 105 -5.16 -8.97 -1.51
C VAL A 105 -5.03 -8.56 -0.06
N LEU A 106 -4.92 -7.24 0.14
CA LEU A 106 -4.63 -6.59 1.42
C LEU A 106 -5.76 -5.63 1.78
N THR A 107 -5.92 -5.37 3.08
CA THR A 107 -6.87 -4.37 3.60
C THR A 107 -6.36 -3.74 4.90
N ASN A 108 -7.08 -2.77 5.44
CA ASN A 108 -6.75 -2.14 6.71
C ASN A 108 -6.98 -3.07 7.88
N LEU A 109 -6.03 -3.06 8.82
CA LEU A 109 -6.23 -3.59 10.15
C LEU A 109 -7.13 -2.62 10.93
N ILE A 110 -8.25 -3.13 11.45
CA ILE A 110 -9.16 -2.38 12.33
C ILE A 110 -9.09 -3.02 13.71
N HIS A 111 -8.44 -2.34 14.66
CA HIS A 111 -8.20 -2.87 16.01
C HIS A 111 -9.48 -3.13 16.81
N SER A 112 -10.58 -2.45 16.48
CA SER A 112 -11.89 -2.68 17.10
C SER A 112 -12.62 -3.94 16.61
N ASP A 113 -12.12 -4.61 15.56
CA ASP A 113 -12.68 -5.89 15.13
C ASP A 113 -12.48 -6.96 16.21
N SER A 114 -13.42 -7.88 16.35
CA SER A 114 -13.33 -9.00 17.30
C SER A 114 -12.13 -9.93 17.06
N ASN A 115 -11.68 -10.00 15.81
CA ASN A 115 -10.45 -10.69 15.41
C ASN A 115 -9.76 -9.87 14.31
N PRO A 116 -8.99 -8.82 14.66
CA PRO A 116 -8.50 -7.84 13.70
C PRO A 116 -7.54 -8.45 12.66
N GLU A 117 -6.75 -9.42 13.03
CA GLU A 117 -5.73 -10.04 12.13
C GLU A 117 -6.30 -11.12 11.21
N SER A 118 -7.55 -11.57 11.42
CA SER A 118 -8.14 -12.60 10.54
C SER A 118 -8.43 -12.05 9.16
N ILE A 119 -8.31 -12.93 8.15
CA ILE A 119 -8.66 -12.61 6.76
C ILE A 119 -10.11 -12.14 6.67
N LYS A 120 -10.35 -11.04 5.97
CA LYS A 120 -11.64 -10.35 5.87
C LYS A 120 -12.26 -10.50 4.49
N SER A 121 -13.58 -10.64 4.45
CA SER A 121 -14.36 -10.46 3.23
C SER A 121 -14.33 -8.98 2.84
N MET A 122 -14.14 -8.72 1.55
CA MET A 122 -14.11 -7.36 1.01
C MET A 122 -15.47 -6.96 0.46
N SER A 123 -15.77 -5.67 0.53
CA SER A 123 -16.99 -5.08 0.00
C SER A 123 -16.79 -4.29 -1.29
N SER A 124 -15.55 -4.03 -1.67
CA SER A 124 -15.20 -3.28 -2.89
C SER A 124 -14.61 -4.14 -4.00
N VAL A 125 -14.15 -5.36 -3.68
CA VAL A 125 -13.55 -6.31 -4.63
C VAL A 125 -13.99 -7.73 -4.27
N PRO A 126 -14.09 -8.66 -5.25
CA PRO A 126 -14.62 -10.00 -5.02
C PRO A 126 -13.57 -10.96 -4.43
N PHE A 127 -12.83 -10.50 -3.42
CA PHE A 127 -11.76 -11.24 -2.77
C PHE A 127 -11.89 -11.17 -1.25
N TYR A 128 -11.17 -12.08 -0.59
CA TYR A 128 -10.81 -11.96 0.81
C TYR A 128 -9.44 -11.28 0.91
N ALA A 129 -9.20 -10.54 1.97
CA ALA A 129 -7.99 -9.74 2.13
C ALA A 129 -7.33 -9.94 3.49
N GLN A 130 -6.00 -9.91 3.52
CA GLN A 130 -5.21 -9.88 4.74
C GLN A 130 -5.20 -8.47 5.33
N PRO A 131 -5.67 -8.28 6.56
CA PRO A 131 -5.51 -7.00 7.26
C PRO A 131 -4.04 -6.75 7.60
N LEU A 132 -3.57 -5.53 7.31
CA LEU A 132 -2.23 -5.07 7.66
C LEU A 132 -2.29 -3.67 8.26
N GLU A 133 -1.35 -3.36 9.16
CA GLU A 133 -1.21 -2.03 9.76
C GLU A 133 -0.89 -0.97 8.70
N LEU A 134 -1.41 0.23 8.90
CA LEU A 134 -1.12 1.45 8.13
C LEU A 134 -1.39 1.37 6.61
N GLN A 135 -2.22 0.41 6.18
CA GLN A 135 -2.67 0.39 4.79
C GLN A 135 -3.61 1.55 4.48
N ASP A 136 -4.38 2.01 5.46
CA ASP A 136 -5.20 3.22 5.38
C ASP A 136 -4.35 4.48 5.20
N TYR A 137 -3.24 4.63 5.94
CA TYR A 137 -2.28 5.70 5.70
C TYR A 137 -1.70 5.63 4.27
N LEU A 138 -1.25 4.44 3.85
CA LEU A 138 -0.64 4.23 2.53
C LEU A 138 -1.58 4.61 1.39
N THR A 139 -2.85 4.20 1.48
CA THR A 139 -3.80 4.28 0.38
C THR A 139 -4.74 5.48 0.44
N GLN A 140 -4.62 6.31 1.48
CA GLN A 140 -5.35 7.56 1.54
C GLN A 140 -4.95 8.47 0.37
N ASN A 141 -5.94 9.06 -0.29
CA ASN A 141 -5.74 9.90 -1.47
C ASN A 141 -5.03 9.17 -2.63
N ALA A 142 -5.32 7.88 -2.81
CA ALA A 142 -4.80 7.14 -3.96
C ALA A 142 -5.07 7.91 -5.27
N ILE A 143 -4.06 7.94 -6.13
CA ILE A 143 -4.09 8.70 -7.39
C ILE A 143 -4.22 7.78 -8.59
N PRO A 144 -4.88 8.22 -9.68
CA PRO A 144 -4.87 7.47 -10.93
C PRO A 144 -3.48 7.46 -11.56
N ALA A 145 -3.10 6.32 -12.13
CA ALA A 145 -1.84 6.14 -12.83
C ALA A 145 -2.01 5.15 -13.99
N VAL A 146 -1.04 5.16 -14.89
CA VAL A 146 -0.98 4.21 -16.00
C VAL A 146 0.18 3.25 -15.78
N VAL A 147 -0.09 1.96 -15.82
CA VAL A 147 0.95 0.94 -15.95
C VAL A 147 1.35 0.86 -17.42
N PRO A 148 2.64 1.09 -17.77
CA PRO A 148 3.08 1.19 -19.16
C PRO A 148 3.21 -0.19 -19.80
N VAL A 149 2.11 -0.71 -20.33
CA VAL A 149 2.06 -1.94 -21.16
C VAL A 149 1.10 -1.70 -22.31
N ASN A 150 1.53 -1.97 -23.56
CA ASN A 150 0.73 -1.80 -24.77
C ASN A 150 -0.04 -0.46 -24.79
N GLU A 151 -1.37 -0.53 -24.65
CA GLU A 151 -2.30 0.62 -24.64
C GLU A 151 -2.33 1.36 -23.29
N GLY A 152 -1.59 0.88 -22.30
CA GLY A 152 -1.65 1.34 -20.91
C GLY A 152 -2.80 0.71 -20.12
N ILE A 153 -2.59 0.50 -18.85
CA ILE A 153 -3.62 -0.01 -17.92
C ILE A 153 -3.86 1.05 -16.86
N LEU A 154 -5.10 1.51 -16.75
CA LEU A 154 -5.49 2.49 -15.73
C LEU A 154 -5.65 1.80 -14.36
N VAL A 155 -4.91 2.29 -13.38
CA VAL A 155 -4.91 1.78 -12.00
C VAL A 155 -4.98 2.94 -11.02
N ASN A 156 -5.32 2.65 -9.76
CA ASN A 156 -5.06 3.58 -8.65
C ASN A 156 -3.79 3.11 -7.93
N ILE A 157 -2.95 4.05 -7.54
CA ILE A 157 -1.74 3.81 -6.75
C ILE A 157 -1.68 4.80 -5.58
N PRO A 158 -0.92 4.53 -4.51
CA PRO A 158 -0.67 5.51 -3.45
C PRO A 158 -0.02 6.79 -3.97
N GLU A 159 -0.14 7.90 -3.23
CA GLU A 159 0.74 9.05 -3.43
C GLU A 159 2.20 8.62 -3.26
N PRO A 160 3.15 9.04 -4.13
CA PRO A 160 4.56 8.63 -4.06
C PRO A 160 5.20 8.91 -2.69
N GLU A 161 4.92 10.07 -2.11
CA GLU A 161 5.43 10.47 -0.80
C GLU A 161 4.93 9.57 0.34
N ARG A 162 3.65 9.19 0.33
CA ARG A 162 3.09 8.26 1.32
C ARG A 162 3.67 6.86 1.15
N PHE A 163 3.85 6.42 -0.08
CA PHE A 163 4.51 5.16 -0.38
C PHE A 163 5.94 5.14 0.17
N ALA A 164 6.73 6.19 -0.06
CA ALA A 164 8.10 6.27 0.43
C ALA A 164 8.17 6.22 1.97
N VAL A 165 7.37 7.03 2.66
CA VAL A 165 7.31 7.04 4.13
C VAL A 165 6.86 5.68 4.68
N HIS A 166 5.83 5.06 4.09
CA HIS A 166 5.37 3.73 4.48
C HIS A 166 6.46 2.65 4.28
N LYS A 167 7.23 2.72 3.19
CA LYS A 167 8.34 1.80 2.91
C LYS A 167 9.48 1.94 3.93
N LEU A 168 9.81 3.17 4.35
CA LEU A 168 10.79 3.40 5.41
C LEU A 168 10.34 2.78 6.73
N TRP A 169 9.09 3.02 7.13
CA TRP A 169 8.51 2.42 8.32
C TRP A 169 8.51 0.89 8.25
N LEU A 170 8.07 0.33 7.13
CA LEU A 170 7.95 -1.11 6.92
C LEU A 170 9.32 -1.80 6.92
N SER A 171 10.37 -1.16 6.38
CA SER A 171 11.72 -1.71 6.31
C SER A 171 12.29 -2.05 7.69
N ALA A 172 11.95 -1.26 8.71
CA ALA A 172 12.42 -1.48 10.09
C ALA A 172 11.71 -2.65 10.80
N GLN A 173 10.60 -3.15 10.26
CA GLN A 173 9.85 -4.27 10.84
C GLN A 173 10.12 -5.61 10.13
N ARG A 174 10.74 -5.57 8.96
CA ARG A 174 11.02 -6.79 8.20
C ARG A 174 12.23 -7.54 8.77
N LYS A 175 12.18 -8.88 8.63
CA LYS A 175 13.31 -9.77 8.93
C LYS A 175 14.12 -10.14 7.69
N ASP A 176 13.49 -10.14 6.53
CA ASP A 176 14.11 -10.48 5.25
C ASP A 176 14.96 -9.33 4.74
N THR A 177 16.28 -9.54 4.73
CA THR A 177 17.27 -8.52 4.33
C THR A 177 17.12 -8.08 2.87
N PHE A 178 16.69 -8.97 1.97
CA PHE A 178 16.43 -8.61 0.59
C PHE A 178 15.25 -7.66 0.48
N LYS A 179 14.15 -7.96 1.18
CA LYS A 179 12.96 -7.08 1.22
C LYS A 179 13.27 -5.74 1.89
N ILE A 180 14.09 -5.73 2.95
CA ILE A 180 14.56 -4.49 3.61
C ILE A 180 15.29 -3.60 2.59
N ARG A 181 16.31 -4.13 1.92
CA ARG A 181 17.09 -3.37 0.93
C ARG A 181 16.22 -2.86 -0.22
N LYS A 182 15.28 -3.67 -0.68
CA LYS A 182 14.34 -3.29 -1.73
C LYS A 182 13.44 -2.12 -1.28
N ASP A 183 12.86 -2.20 -0.09
CA ASP A 183 11.98 -1.17 0.46
C ASP A 183 12.74 0.16 0.64
N LEU A 184 13.95 0.11 1.21
CA LEU A 184 14.82 1.29 1.37
C LEU A 184 15.20 1.92 0.02
N ALA A 185 15.59 1.10 -0.96
CA ALA A 185 15.98 1.60 -2.30
C ALA A 185 14.78 2.26 -3.02
N GLN A 186 13.58 1.68 -2.92
CA GLN A 186 12.38 2.27 -3.51
C GLN A 186 12.01 3.59 -2.83
N ALA A 187 12.07 3.66 -1.50
CA ALA A 187 11.81 4.87 -0.75
C ALA A 187 12.82 5.98 -1.09
N ALA A 188 14.12 5.66 -1.07
CA ALA A 188 15.19 6.61 -1.38
C ALA A 188 15.03 7.20 -2.80
N ALA A 189 14.73 6.37 -3.80
CA ALA A 189 14.57 6.82 -5.18
C ALA A 189 13.42 7.86 -5.32
N ILE A 190 12.30 7.66 -4.62
CA ILE A 190 11.20 8.63 -4.62
C ILE A 190 11.58 9.90 -3.87
N ILE A 191 12.18 9.77 -2.68
CA ILE A 191 12.57 10.90 -1.85
C ILE A 191 13.59 11.78 -2.59
N ASP A 192 14.59 11.18 -3.26
CA ASP A 192 15.61 11.91 -4.03
C ASP A 192 14.99 12.79 -5.13
N VAL A 193 13.94 12.34 -5.79
CA VAL A 193 13.21 13.11 -6.79
C VAL A 193 12.39 14.23 -6.13
N LEU A 194 11.61 13.89 -5.12
CA LEU A 194 10.72 14.85 -4.46
C LEU A 194 11.51 15.95 -3.71
N GLU A 195 12.65 15.63 -3.11
CA GLU A 195 13.52 16.62 -2.47
C GLU A 195 14.00 17.73 -3.42
N LYS A 196 14.17 17.39 -4.69
CA LYS A 196 14.64 18.34 -5.71
C LYS A 196 13.51 19.21 -6.26
N HIS A 197 12.29 18.68 -6.31
CA HIS A 197 11.21 19.31 -7.05
C HIS A 197 10.03 19.73 -6.18
N GLU A 198 9.69 18.93 -5.17
CA GLU A 198 8.51 19.12 -4.32
C GLU A 198 8.77 18.69 -2.86
N PRO A 199 9.80 19.27 -2.18
CA PRO A 199 10.25 18.79 -0.87
C PRO A 199 9.14 18.82 0.19
N TYR A 200 8.20 19.75 0.09
CA TYR A 200 7.07 19.89 0.99
C TYR A 200 6.16 18.64 1.01
N LYS A 201 6.12 17.84 -0.07
CA LYS A 201 5.31 16.61 -0.12
C LYS A 201 5.83 15.57 0.87
N ILE A 202 7.16 15.40 0.97
CA ILE A 202 7.75 14.48 1.94
C ILE A 202 7.51 14.97 3.38
N GLU A 203 7.68 16.26 3.63
CA GLU A 203 7.43 16.85 4.97
C GLU A 203 5.96 16.67 5.38
N ARG A 204 5.02 16.90 4.45
CA ARG A 204 3.59 16.64 4.67
C ARG A 204 3.34 15.17 4.98
N ALA A 205 3.88 14.24 4.18
CA ALA A 205 3.67 12.81 4.38
C ALA A 205 4.23 12.33 5.72
N ILE A 206 5.38 12.85 6.18
CA ILE A 206 5.93 12.56 7.50
C ILE A 206 5.00 13.09 8.60
N SER A 207 4.54 14.34 8.47
CA SER A 207 3.63 14.95 9.44
C SER A 207 2.32 14.18 9.53
N ASP A 208 1.72 13.84 8.39
CA ASP A 208 0.51 13.01 8.31
C ASP A 208 0.72 11.64 8.95
N PHE A 209 1.88 11.00 8.72
CA PHE A 209 2.21 9.72 9.35
C PHE A 209 2.26 9.85 10.87
N CYS A 210 3.02 10.80 11.40
CA CYS A 210 3.18 10.99 12.84
C CYS A 210 1.86 11.38 13.54
N LEU A 211 0.94 12.02 12.82
CA LEU A 211 -0.38 12.43 13.33
C LEU A 211 -1.48 11.37 13.07
N TRP A 212 -1.14 10.28 12.37
CA TRP A 212 -2.14 9.26 12.02
C TRP A 212 -2.77 8.65 13.28
N PRO A 213 -4.09 8.41 13.31
CA PRO A 213 -4.80 8.02 14.54
C PRO A 213 -4.26 6.77 15.23
N THR A 214 -3.75 5.81 14.46
CA THR A 214 -3.23 4.53 14.98
C THR A 214 -1.73 4.54 15.27
N ILE A 215 -1.04 5.68 15.04
CA ILE A 215 0.40 5.79 15.27
C ILE A 215 0.73 5.84 16.75
N GLU A 216 1.66 4.98 17.13
CA GLU A 216 2.30 4.90 18.43
C GLU A 216 3.79 5.23 18.34
N LYS A 217 4.42 5.46 19.50
CA LYS A 217 5.87 5.74 19.57
C LYS A 217 6.74 4.71 18.84
N LYS A 218 6.37 3.42 18.90
CA LYS A 218 7.10 2.36 18.19
C LYS A 218 7.13 2.57 16.67
N HIS A 219 6.04 3.06 16.08
CA HIS A 219 5.95 3.31 14.64
C HIS A 219 6.85 4.48 14.21
N VAL A 220 6.89 5.53 15.04
CA VAL A 220 7.78 6.67 14.79
C VAL A 220 9.26 6.25 14.87
N LEU A 221 9.63 5.43 15.85
CA LEU A 221 11.00 4.90 15.95
C LEU A 221 11.38 4.05 14.72
N CYS A 222 10.44 3.26 14.19
CA CYS A 222 10.65 2.52 12.94
C CYS A 222 10.88 3.47 11.76
N LEU A 223 10.09 4.54 11.65
CA LEU A 223 10.27 5.54 10.60
C LEU A 223 11.62 6.25 10.72
N GLU A 224 12.03 6.68 11.92
CA GLU A 224 13.35 7.28 12.16
C GLU A 224 14.49 6.34 11.73
N ASN A 225 14.40 5.05 12.07
CA ASN A 225 15.39 4.06 11.64
C ASN A 225 15.41 3.90 10.12
N GLY A 226 14.27 3.94 9.46
CA GLY A 226 14.19 3.94 8.00
C GLY A 226 14.95 5.13 7.39
N PHE A 227 14.75 6.35 7.91
CA PHE A 227 15.48 7.54 7.46
C PHE A 227 16.98 7.46 7.74
N LYS A 228 17.41 6.90 8.90
CA LYS A 228 18.83 6.66 9.20
C LYS A 228 19.48 5.71 8.21
N ASN A 229 18.77 4.66 7.83
CA ASN A 229 19.26 3.64 6.88
C ASN A 229 19.45 4.17 5.45
N ILE A 230 18.82 5.29 5.09
CA ILE A 230 19.03 5.99 3.81
C ILE A 230 19.81 7.31 3.97
N GLU A 231 20.42 7.52 5.15
CA GLU A 231 21.27 8.69 5.48
C GLU A 231 20.55 10.05 5.35
N LYS A 232 19.24 10.08 5.55
CA LYS A 232 18.41 11.31 5.44
C LYS A 232 17.79 11.75 6.77
N TYR A 233 18.12 11.10 7.87
CA TYR A 233 17.50 11.40 9.17
C TYR A 233 17.72 12.84 9.62
N ASP A 234 18.94 13.37 9.49
CA ASP A 234 19.26 14.72 9.93
C ASP A 234 18.44 15.81 9.22
N ARG A 235 18.03 15.56 7.99
CA ARG A 235 17.17 16.45 7.22
C ARG A 235 15.75 16.49 7.77
N TYR A 236 15.20 15.35 8.19
CA TYR A 236 13.79 15.22 8.54
C TYR A 236 13.51 15.14 10.05
N LYS A 237 14.54 15.05 10.91
CA LYS A 237 14.38 14.93 12.36
C LYS A 237 13.53 16.05 12.98
N THR A 238 13.69 17.27 12.50
CA THR A 238 12.91 18.42 13.00
C THR A 238 11.43 18.28 12.65
N VAL A 239 11.10 17.88 11.43
CA VAL A 239 9.72 17.65 10.98
C VAL A 239 9.06 16.54 11.82
N ILE A 240 9.76 15.43 12.04
CA ILE A 240 9.29 14.33 12.88
C ILE A 240 9.04 14.82 14.32
N PHE A 241 9.99 15.54 14.89
CA PHE A 241 9.88 16.04 16.28
C PHE A 241 8.70 17.00 16.46
N GLU A 242 8.53 17.95 15.55
CA GLU A 242 7.42 18.90 15.61
C GLU A 242 6.06 18.22 15.43
N ALA A 243 5.96 17.26 14.52
CA ALA A 243 4.74 16.49 14.31
C ALA A 243 4.35 15.69 15.58
N ILE A 244 5.31 15.06 16.26
CA ILE A 244 5.08 14.35 17.53
C ILE A 244 4.62 15.33 18.61
N LYS A 245 5.27 16.49 18.73
CA LYS A 245 4.89 17.52 19.70
C LYS A 245 3.44 17.95 19.50
N ASN A 246 3.05 18.22 18.26
CA ASN A 246 1.69 18.60 17.90
C ASN A 246 0.67 17.48 18.21
N SER A 247 1.01 16.20 17.99
CA SER A 247 0.18 15.06 18.34
C SER A 247 -0.11 14.97 19.84
N ILE A 248 0.90 15.22 20.67
CA ILE A 248 0.74 15.22 22.15
C ILE A 248 -0.18 16.33 22.61
N PHE A 249 -0.06 17.52 22.03
CA PHE A 249 -0.94 18.66 22.35
C PHE A 249 -2.39 18.40 21.93
N ALA A 250 -2.61 17.82 20.75
CA ALA A 250 -3.95 17.49 20.26
C ALA A 250 -4.66 16.46 21.15
N LYS A 251 -3.96 15.40 21.59
CA LYS A 251 -4.51 14.40 22.52
C LYS A 251 -4.87 15.01 23.88
N LYS A 252 -4.02 15.85 24.47
CA LYS A 252 -4.31 16.53 25.75
C LYS A 252 -5.50 17.49 25.69
N SER A 253 -5.72 18.12 24.53
CA SER A 253 -6.86 19.01 24.31
C SER A 253 -8.18 18.25 24.15
N ALA A 254 -8.15 17.07 23.50
CA ALA A 254 -9.30 16.20 23.36
C ALA A 254 -9.76 15.63 24.71
N ASP A 255 -8.82 15.16 25.54
CA ASP A 255 -9.10 14.61 26.88
C ASP A 255 -9.73 15.67 27.82
N LYS A 256 -9.31 16.93 27.72
CA LYS A 256 -9.91 18.04 28.50
C LYS A 256 -11.34 18.37 28.08
N ASN A 257 -11.69 18.18 26.81
CA ASN A 257 -13.04 18.46 26.31
C ASN A 257 -14.02 17.30 26.61
N MET A 258 -13.54 16.09 26.80
CA MET A 258 -14.36 14.94 27.21
C MET A 258 -14.62 14.85 28.72
N SER A 259 -13.88 15.61 29.51
CA SER A 259 -14.02 15.70 31.00
C SER A 259 -14.87 16.90 31.47
N ARG A 260 -15.49 17.63 30.55
CA ARG A 260 -16.50 18.66 30.80
C ARG A 260 -17.87 18.23 30.29
#